data_08ece4b3ab1c54db06b5b78ca5fc2bb3
#
_entry.id   08ece4b3ab1c54db06b5b78ca5fc2bb3
#
_cell.length_a   1.000
_cell.length_b   1.000
_cell.length_c   1.000
_cell.angle_alpha   90.00
_cell.angle_beta   90.00
_cell.angle_gamma   90.00
#
_symmetry.space_group_name_H-M   'P 1'
#
loop_
_entity.id
_entity.type
_entity.pdbx_description
1 polymer ?
#
loop_
_entity_poly.entity_id
_entity_poly.type
_entity_poly.pdbx_seq_one_letter_code
_entity_poly.pdbx_strand_id
1 'polypeptide(L)'
;MTKANILGLTALAVMLGLTGCNNAKSPDQVAKDVSNATASAEKKDQRADEKDAKADNAARDDIGKGLDKAASREANASADDAVTRAEGENKIERAKCEALAGDAQKNCMAQADARLDEVKQSAKALKSGHD
;
A
#
# COMPACT_ATOMS: atom_id res chain seq x y z
N MET A 1 4.86 -25.10 -9.74
CA MET A 1 4.62 -24.08 -10.78
C MET A 1 3.12 -23.96 -10.98
N THR A 2 2.46 -23.10 -10.22
CA THR A 2 1.00 -22.86 -10.36
C THR A 2 0.80 -21.36 -10.45
N LYS A 3 0.54 -20.89 -11.67
CA LYS A 3 0.16 -19.51 -11.96
C LYS A 3 -1.27 -19.31 -11.45
N ALA A 4 -1.44 -18.62 -10.34
CA ALA A 4 -2.74 -18.18 -9.89
C ALA A 4 -3.09 -16.86 -10.62
N ASN A 5 -3.93 -16.98 -11.65
CA ASN A 5 -4.60 -15.84 -12.27
C ASN A 5 -5.69 -15.36 -11.31
N ILE A 6 -5.44 -14.25 -10.61
CA ILE A 6 -6.48 -13.54 -9.88
C ILE A 6 -6.90 -12.33 -10.72
N LEU A 7 -7.73 -12.61 -11.73
CA LEU A 7 -8.55 -11.61 -12.41
C LEU A 7 -9.93 -11.63 -11.75
N GLY A 8 -10.08 -10.91 -10.67
CA GLY A 8 -11.36 -10.65 -10.03
C GLY A 8 -11.76 -9.18 -10.20
N LEU A 9 -12.17 -8.81 -11.41
CA LEU A 9 -12.83 -7.53 -11.65
C LEU A 9 -14.28 -7.63 -11.17
N THR A 10 -14.54 -7.28 -9.92
CA THR A 10 -15.91 -7.00 -9.47
C THR A 10 -16.21 -5.53 -9.71
N ALA A 11 -16.80 -5.24 -10.86
CA ALA A 11 -17.43 -3.96 -11.13
C ALA A 11 -18.69 -3.84 -10.26
N LEU A 12 -18.58 -3.24 -9.08
CA LEU A 12 -19.73 -2.83 -8.29
C LEU A 12 -20.22 -1.48 -8.79
N ALA A 13 -21.15 -1.51 -9.74
CA ALA A 13 -21.92 -0.33 -10.12
C ALA A 13 -22.96 -0.08 -9.02
N VAL A 14 -22.62 0.71 -8.02
CA VAL A 14 -23.60 1.24 -7.07
C VAL A 14 -24.14 2.56 -7.60
N MET A 15 -25.22 2.48 -8.34
CA MET A 15 -26.08 3.62 -8.67
C MET A 15 -26.93 3.92 -7.43
N LEU A 16 -26.45 4.76 -6.54
CA LEU A 16 -27.29 5.38 -5.51
C LEU A 16 -27.41 6.87 -5.83
N GLY A 17 -28.54 7.20 -6.44
CA GLY A 17 -29.02 8.57 -6.50
C GLY A 17 -29.34 9.06 -5.10
N LEU A 18 -28.47 9.87 -4.52
CA LEU A 18 -28.73 10.65 -3.33
C LEU A 18 -28.49 12.10 -3.66
N THR A 19 -29.57 12.81 -3.89
CA THR A 19 -29.64 14.26 -3.84
C THR A 19 -29.39 14.72 -2.40
N GLY A 20 -28.13 14.96 -2.06
CA GLY A 20 -27.75 15.46 -0.75
C GLY A 20 -26.43 16.23 -0.87
N CYS A 21 -26.44 17.47 -0.46
CA CYS A 21 -25.38 18.50 -0.49
C CYS A 21 -23.94 18.01 -0.64
N ASN A 22 -23.45 18.20 -1.68
CA ASN A 22 -22.36 17.99 -2.57
C ASN A 22 -20.99 18.44 -2.08
N ASN A 23 -20.28 17.53 -1.41
CA ASN A 23 -18.82 17.57 -1.36
C ASN A 23 -18.17 16.36 -2.07
N ALA A 24 -18.95 15.59 -2.82
CA ALA A 24 -18.38 14.50 -3.61
C ALA A 24 -17.69 15.05 -4.87
N LYS A 25 -16.47 14.58 -5.14
CA LYS A 25 -15.78 14.91 -6.39
C LYS A 25 -16.53 14.31 -7.60
N SER A 26 -16.42 14.97 -8.74
CA SER A 26 -16.99 14.42 -9.97
C SER A 26 -16.32 13.09 -10.34
N PRO A 27 -17.02 12.18 -11.03
CA PRO A 27 -16.45 10.92 -11.48
C PRO A 27 -15.13 11.07 -12.24
N ASP A 28 -15.02 12.08 -13.08
CA ASP A 28 -13.81 12.38 -13.87
C ASP A 28 -12.64 12.82 -12.98
N GLN A 29 -12.91 13.61 -11.95
CA GLN A 29 -11.90 14.02 -10.99
C GLN A 29 -11.41 12.83 -10.18
N VAL A 30 -12.32 11.97 -9.71
CA VAL A 30 -11.97 10.74 -9.01
C VAL A 30 -11.14 9.81 -9.88
N ALA A 31 -11.53 9.60 -11.14
CA ALA A 31 -10.77 8.78 -12.09
C ALA A 31 -9.33 9.29 -12.27
N LYS A 32 -9.19 10.61 -12.40
CA LYS A 32 -7.87 11.26 -12.52
C LYS A 32 -7.03 11.10 -11.25
N ASP A 33 -7.63 11.30 -10.07
CA ASP A 33 -6.95 11.18 -8.80
C ASP A 33 -6.52 9.73 -8.53
N VAL A 34 -7.38 8.77 -8.86
CA VAL A 34 -7.04 7.33 -8.79
C VAL A 34 -5.88 7.01 -9.73
N SER A 35 -5.91 7.49 -10.97
CA SER A 35 -4.81 7.27 -11.93
C SER A 35 -3.50 7.84 -11.43
N ASN A 36 -3.51 9.07 -10.91
CA ASN A 36 -2.31 9.71 -10.35
C ASN A 36 -1.80 8.98 -9.10
N ALA A 37 -2.70 8.53 -8.23
CA ALA A 37 -2.35 7.77 -7.05
C ALA A 37 -1.73 6.42 -7.42
N THR A 38 -2.30 5.71 -8.40
CA THR A 38 -1.76 4.44 -8.91
C THR A 38 -0.36 4.62 -9.48
N ALA A 39 -0.15 5.60 -10.36
CA ALA A 39 1.17 5.88 -10.92
C ALA A 39 2.22 6.26 -9.84
N SER A 40 1.78 6.95 -8.79
CA SER A 40 2.64 7.26 -7.65
C SER A 40 2.98 6.03 -6.81
N ALA A 41 2.01 5.11 -6.65
CA ALA A 41 2.21 3.84 -5.95
C ALA A 41 3.20 2.95 -6.70
N GLU A 42 2.99 2.75 -8.00
CA GLU A 42 3.89 1.95 -8.85
C GLU A 42 5.35 2.43 -8.78
N LYS A 43 5.58 3.75 -8.82
CA LYS A 43 6.93 4.30 -8.67
C LYS A 43 7.53 4.04 -7.29
N LYS A 44 6.71 4.01 -6.24
CA LYS A 44 7.17 3.69 -4.89
C LYS A 44 7.50 2.22 -4.74
N ASP A 45 6.66 1.36 -5.31
CA ASP A 45 6.88 -0.09 -5.32
C ASP A 45 8.19 -0.43 -6.05
N GLN A 46 8.43 0.13 -7.24
CA GLN A 46 9.70 -0.07 -7.96
C GLN A 46 10.92 0.33 -7.10
N ARG A 47 10.84 1.47 -6.40
CA ARG A 47 11.93 1.90 -5.52
C ARG A 47 12.09 1.01 -4.29
N ALA A 48 11.00 0.43 -3.80
CA ALA A 48 11.03 -0.52 -2.71
C ALA A 48 11.66 -1.83 -3.16
N ASP A 49 11.26 -2.36 -4.32
CA ASP A 49 11.87 -3.55 -4.93
C ASP A 49 13.39 -3.39 -5.16
N GLU A 50 13.83 -2.20 -5.63
CA GLU A 50 15.25 -1.91 -5.78
C GLU A 50 16.00 -1.90 -4.43
N LYS A 51 15.36 -1.39 -3.37
CA LYS A 51 15.95 -1.40 -2.02
C LYS A 51 16.04 -2.80 -1.46
N ASP A 52 15.00 -3.60 -1.66
CA ASP A 52 14.96 -4.99 -1.23
C ASP A 52 16.05 -5.81 -1.94
N ALA A 53 16.16 -5.68 -3.27
CA ALA A 53 17.22 -6.32 -4.04
C ALA A 53 18.63 -5.92 -3.58
N LYS A 54 18.83 -4.65 -3.20
CA LYS A 54 20.12 -4.18 -2.63
C LYS A 54 20.36 -4.77 -1.24
N ALA A 55 19.33 -4.87 -0.40
CA ALA A 55 19.43 -5.47 0.91
C ALA A 55 19.75 -6.97 0.83
N ASP A 56 19.11 -7.69 -0.08
CA ASP A 56 19.38 -9.10 -0.36
C ASP A 56 20.82 -9.32 -0.80
N ASN A 57 21.32 -8.48 -1.71
CA ASN A 57 22.72 -8.57 -2.15
C ASN A 57 23.68 -8.25 -1.00
N ALA A 58 23.39 -7.24 -0.19
CA ALA A 58 24.20 -6.92 0.98
C ALA A 58 24.15 -8.05 2.04
N ALA A 59 22.98 -8.66 2.23
CA ALA A 59 22.84 -9.82 3.11
C ALA A 59 23.69 -11.02 2.62
N ARG A 60 23.72 -11.26 1.32
CA ARG A 60 24.56 -12.33 0.72
C ARG A 60 26.05 -12.06 0.90
N ASP A 61 26.47 -10.82 0.74
CA ASP A 61 27.88 -10.42 0.95
C ASP A 61 28.30 -10.53 2.43
N ASP A 62 27.35 -10.37 3.36
CA ASP A 62 27.58 -10.48 4.80
C ASP A 62 27.45 -11.88 5.37
N ILE A 63 27.03 -12.88 4.56
CA ILE A 63 26.95 -14.30 5.00
C ILE A 63 28.26 -14.78 5.59
N GLY A 64 29.38 -14.27 5.10
CA GLY A 64 30.71 -14.53 5.66
C GLY A 64 31.03 -13.78 6.95
N LYS A 65 30.22 -12.82 7.37
CA LYS A 65 30.47 -11.91 8.51
C LYS A 65 29.49 -12.04 9.68
N GLY A 66 28.50 -12.85 9.54
CA GLY A 66 27.51 -13.10 10.59
C GLY A 66 26.08 -13.20 10.04
N LEU A 67 25.48 -14.37 10.16
CA LEU A 67 24.12 -14.67 9.70
C LEU A 67 23.07 -13.74 10.32
N ASP A 68 23.27 -13.35 11.57
CA ASP A 68 22.32 -12.48 12.30
C ASP A 68 22.18 -11.10 11.66
N LYS A 69 23.29 -10.55 11.19
CA LYS A 69 23.31 -9.21 10.58
C LYS A 69 22.69 -9.21 9.19
N ALA A 70 22.81 -10.31 8.45
CA ALA A 70 22.16 -10.47 7.16
C ALA A 70 20.63 -10.58 7.33
N ALA A 71 20.18 -11.40 8.28
CA ALA A 71 18.76 -11.57 8.58
C ALA A 71 18.09 -10.25 9.02
N SER A 72 18.76 -9.47 9.88
CA SER A 72 18.26 -8.17 10.31
C SER A 72 18.11 -7.18 9.14
N ARG A 73 19.04 -7.17 8.19
CA ARG A 73 18.97 -6.29 7.02
C ARG A 73 17.84 -6.68 6.09
N GLU A 74 17.68 -7.98 5.83
CA GLU A 74 16.59 -8.49 5.00
C GLU A 74 15.23 -8.20 5.65
N ALA A 75 15.08 -8.44 6.95
CA ALA A 75 13.87 -8.12 7.69
C ALA A 75 13.54 -6.63 7.64
N ASN A 76 14.54 -5.77 7.80
CA ASN A 76 14.35 -4.32 7.71
C ASN A 76 13.93 -3.87 6.30
N ALA A 77 14.57 -4.41 5.25
CA ALA A 77 14.23 -4.08 3.87
C ALA A 77 12.82 -4.56 3.52
N SER A 78 12.45 -5.77 3.91
CA SER A 78 11.11 -6.33 3.71
C SER A 78 10.04 -5.52 4.45
N ALA A 79 10.32 -5.09 5.68
CA ALA A 79 9.42 -4.23 6.44
C ALA A 79 9.22 -2.85 5.77
N ASP A 80 10.29 -2.26 5.23
CA ASP A 80 10.23 -0.97 4.52
C ASP A 80 9.46 -1.08 3.20
N ASP A 81 9.63 -2.19 2.47
CA ASP A 81 8.87 -2.49 1.26
C ASP A 81 7.37 -2.62 1.57
N ALA A 82 7.01 -3.41 2.59
CA ALA A 82 5.62 -3.58 3.00
C ALA A 82 4.95 -2.24 3.35
N VAL A 83 5.63 -1.36 4.08
CA VAL A 83 5.11 -0.02 4.39
C VAL A 83 4.95 0.83 3.14
N THR A 84 5.92 0.78 2.23
CA THR A 84 5.88 1.57 0.99
C THR A 84 4.70 1.16 0.10
N ARG A 85 4.43 -0.14 -0.03
CA ARG A 85 3.25 -0.67 -0.75
C ARG A 85 1.95 -0.24 -0.07
N ALA A 86 1.85 -0.41 1.23
CA ALA A 86 0.66 -0.03 1.98
C ALA A 86 0.36 1.48 1.89
N GLU A 87 1.38 2.33 1.87
CA GLU A 87 1.20 3.78 1.63
C GLU A 87 0.70 4.08 0.22
N GLY A 88 1.15 3.31 -0.77
CA GLY A 88 0.65 3.40 -2.14
C GLY A 88 -0.83 3.00 -2.23
N GLU A 89 -1.18 1.85 -1.67
CA GLU A 89 -2.56 1.35 -1.63
C GLU A 89 -3.48 2.30 -0.87
N ASN A 90 -3.05 2.82 0.28
CA ASN A 90 -3.82 3.81 1.04
C ASN A 90 -4.16 5.04 0.18
N LYS A 91 -3.21 5.58 -0.58
CA LYS A 91 -3.47 6.72 -1.47
C LYS A 91 -4.51 6.40 -2.54
N ILE A 92 -4.46 5.20 -3.12
CA ILE A 92 -5.42 4.75 -4.12
C ILE A 92 -6.80 4.60 -3.48
N GLU A 93 -6.88 3.97 -2.30
CA GLU A 93 -8.15 3.79 -1.59
C GLU A 93 -8.76 5.13 -1.18
N ARG A 94 -7.98 6.04 -0.63
CA ARG A 94 -8.45 7.38 -0.28
C ARG A 94 -8.97 8.16 -1.50
N ALA A 95 -8.28 8.07 -2.64
CA ALA A 95 -8.76 8.68 -3.88
C ALA A 95 -10.12 8.10 -4.33
N LYS A 96 -10.34 6.80 -4.14
CA LYS A 96 -11.65 6.17 -4.40
C LYS A 96 -12.71 6.65 -3.39
N CYS A 97 -12.36 6.83 -2.11
CA CYS A 97 -13.27 7.32 -1.09
C CYS A 97 -13.78 8.75 -1.39
N GLU A 98 -13.03 9.55 -2.14
CA GLU A 98 -13.43 10.90 -2.55
C GLU A 98 -14.63 10.94 -3.50
N ALA A 99 -15.01 9.79 -4.09
CA ALA A 99 -16.27 9.66 -4.83
C ALA A 99 -17.51 9.61 -3.92
N LEU A 100 -17.30 9.38 -2.62
CA LEU A 100 -18.36 9.31 -1.62
C LEU A 100 -18.56 10.68 -0.98
N ALA A 101 -19.67 10.84 -0.22
CA ALA A 101 -19.96 12.06 0.52
C ALA A 101 -20.42 11.75 1.95
N GLY A 102 -20.29 12.73 2.84
CA GLY A 102 -20.79 12.65 4.22
C GLY A 102 -20.11 11.54 5.04
N ASP A 103 -20.90 10.80 5.79
CA ASP A 103 -20.35 9.77 6.70
C ASP A 103 -19.80 8.56 5.96
N ALA A 104 -20.32 8.25 4.78
CA ALA A 104 -19.77 7.18 3.93
C ALA A 104 -18.32 7.49 3.53
N GLN A 105 -18.03 8.73 3.15
CA GLN A 105 -16.68 9.17 2.85
C GLN A 105 -15.76 9.06 4.07
N LYS A 106 -16.20 9.59 5.22
CA LYS A 106 -15.41 9.53 6.46
C LYS A 106 -15.07 8.11 6.87
N ASN A 107 -16.07 7.21 6.83
CA ASN A 107 -15.88 5.81 7.18
C ASN A 107 -14.91 5.11 6.21
N CYS A 108 -15.04 5.37 4.92
CA CYS A 108 -14.13 4.85 3.90
C CYS A 108 -12.68 5.30 4.16
N MET A 109 -12.45 6.59 4.40
CA MET A 109 -11.13 7.14 4.72
C MET A 109 -10.54 6.50 5.99
N ALA A 110 -11.35 6.40 7.05
CA ALA A 110 -10.92 5.80 8.31
C ALA A 110 -10.50 4.33 8.14
N GLN A 111 -11.20 3.56 7.32
CA GLN A 111 -10.82 2.18 7.02
C GLN A 111 -9.51 2.09 6.23
N ALA A 112 -9.30 2.96 5.26
CA ALA A 112 -8.05 3.02 4.51
C ALA A 112 -6.87 3.34 5.43
N ASP A 113 -7.03 4.31 6.31
CA ASP A 113 -5.98 4.71 7.26
C ASP A 113 -5.70 3.60 8.29
N ALA A 114 -6.72 2.93 8.82
CA ALA A 114 -6.55 1.83 9.76
C ALA A 114 -5.73 0.66 9.18
N ARG A 115 -5.93 0.31 7.91
CA ARG A 115 -5.13 -0.73 7.23
C ARG A 115 -3.67 -0.33 7.10
N LEU A 116 -3.40 0.93 6.77
CA LEU A 116 -2.03 1.42 6.71
C LEU A 116 -1.34 1.35 8.08
N ASP A 117 -2.04 1.73 9.14
CA ASP A 117 -1.52 1.70 10.50
C ASP A 117 -1.22 0.27 10.96
N GLU A 118 -2.05 -0.70 10.62
CA GLU A 118 -1.82 -2.12 10.89
C GLU A 118 -0.52 -2.62 10.24
N VAL A 119 -0.30 -2.29 8.97
CA VAL A 119 0.94 -2.66 8.28
C VAL A 119 2.15 -2.00 8.92
N LYS A 120 2.06 -0.72 9.28
CA LYS A 120 3.15 0.00 9.98
C LYS A 120 3.49 -0.62 11.32
N GLN A 121 2.49 -1.05 12.10
CA GLN A 121 2.71 -1.74 13.36
C GLN A 121 3.40 -3.10 13.15
N SER A 122 2.94 -3.88 12.18
CA SER A 122 3.54 -5.16 11.82
C SER A 122 5.00 -5.01 11.37
N ALA A 123 5.27 -4.03 10.51
CA ALA A 123 6.62 -3.72 10.05
C ALA A 123 7.55 -3.31 11.20
N LYS A 124 7.05 -2.54 12.18
CA LYS A 124 7.80 -2.18 13.38
C LYS A 124 8.12 -3.40 14.25
N ALA A 125 7.16 -4.31 14.41
CA ALA A 125 7.37 -5.55 15.17
C ALA A 125 8.43 -6.44 14.51
N LEU A 126 8.43 -6.56 13.18
CA LEU A 126 9.46 -7.30 12.44
C LEU A 126 10.87 -6.72 12.67
N LYS A 127 11.01 -5.41 12.64
CA LYS A 127 12.32 -4.75 12.89
C LYS A 127 12.81 -4.96 14.32
N SER A 128 11.93 -4.86 15.31
CA SER A 128 12.30 -5.02 16.72
C SER A 128 12.56 -6.46 17.14
N GLY A 129 12.12 -7.44 16.37
CA GLY A 129 12.38 -8.87 16.68
C GLY A 129 13.76 -9.36 16.23
N HIS A 130 14.53 -8.52 15.55
CA HIS A 130 15.85 -8.82 15.02
C HIS A 130 16.98 -7.96 15.62
N ASP A 131 16.67 -7.11 16.61
CA ASP A 131 17.63 -6.37 17.44
C ASP A 131 18.01 -7.20 18.68
#